data_5de1287c125cb9dc322540baa3971b6c
#
_entry.id   5de1287c125cb9dc322540baa3971b6c
#
_cell.length_a   1.000
_cell.length_b   1.000
_cell.length_c   1.000
_cell.angle_alpha   90.00
_cell.angle_beta   90.00
_cell.angle_gamma   90.00
#
_symmetry.space_group_name_H-M   'P 1'
#
loop_
_entity.id
_entity.type
_entity.pdbx_description
1 polymer ?
#
loop_
_entity_poly.entity_id
_entity_poly.type
_entity_poly.pdbx_seq_one_letter_code
_entity_poly.pdbx_strand_id
1 'polypeptide(L)' 'RDRAMASAAASILPGSTVTVQDVTSIYNGYTGFVQRISGDRAAVLFEGGNWDKLVTLRLKDLQAA' A
#
# COMPACT_ATOMS: atom_id res chain seq x y z
N ARG A 1 21.83 5.67 -8.73
CA ARG A 1 21.50 5.33 -8.57
C ARG A 1 21.00 4.79 -8.01
N ASP A 2 21.10 4.77 -7.88
CA ASP A 2 20.67 4.20 -7.33
C ASP A 2 19.70 4.25 -6.46
N ARG A 3 19.16 5.23 -6.50
CA ARG A 3 18.09 5.39 -5.84
C ARG A 3 16.94 4.85 -6.48
N ALA A 4 16.97 4.82 -7.65
CA ALA A 4 15.97 4.14 -8.39
C ALA A 4 15.82 2.75 -7.87
N MET A 5 16.83 2.32 -7.27
CA MET A 5 16.79 1.07 -6.68
C MET A 5 16.17 1.09 -5.35
N ALA A 6 15.81 2.24 -4.89
CA ALA A 6 15.10 2.28 -3.64
C ALA A 6 13.90 1.36 -3.75
N SER A 7 13.60 0.66 -2.72
CA SER A 7 12.47 -0.23 -2.73
C SER A 7 11.19 0.55 -2.96
N ALA A 8 10.15 -0.12 -3.42
CA ALA A 8 8.86 0.50 -3.57
C ALA A 8 8.40 1.09 -2.24
N ALA A 9 8.77 0.48 -1.12
CA ALA A 9 8.41 0.99 0.18
C ALA A 9 8.96 2.38 0.42
N ALA A 10 10.15 2.69 -0.12
CA ALA A 10 10.76 3.99 0.09
C ALA A 10 10.01 5.10 -0.64
N SER A 11 9.24 4.76 -1.66
CA SER A 11 8.49 5.76 -2.40
C SER A 11 7.01 5.80 -2.00
N ILE A 12 6.62 5.03 -1.02
CA ILE A 12 5.24 5.02 -0.54
C ILE A 12 5.12 6.01 0.60
N LEU A 13 4.26 6.99 0.42
CA LEU A 13 4.04 8.05 1.39
C LEU A 13 2.55 8.17 1.67
N PRO A 14 2.17 8.85 2.77
CA PRO A 14 0.76 9.15 2.97
C PRO A 14 0.19 9.87 1.75
N GLY A 15 -0.94 9.42 1.27
CA GLY A 15 -1.55 9.94 0.06
C GLY A 15 -1.20 9.15 -1.19
N SER A 16 -0.21 8.27 -1.11
CA SER A 16 0.16 7.45 -2.27
C SER A 16 -0.93 6.46 -2.62
N THR A 17 -1.06 6.17 -3.91
CA THR A 17 -1.89 5.06 -4.38
C THR A 17 -1.00 3.83 -4.45
N VAL A 18 -1.47 2.74 -3.88
CA VAL A 18 -0.70 1.50 -3.82
C VAL A 18 -1.56 0.32 -4.24
N THR A 19 -0.90 -0.73 -4.71
CA THR A 19 -1.54 -2.00 -5.04
C THR A 19 -0.97 -3.07 -4.13
N VAL A 20 -1.83 -3.91 -3.58
CA VAL A 20 -1.39 -5.01 -2.73
C VAL A 20 -0.81 -6.11 -3.59
N GLN A 21 0.38 -6.55 -3.24
CA GLN A 21 1.05 -7.65 -3.92
C GLN A 21 1.42 -8.72 -2.90
N ASP A 22 0.43 -9.46 -2.47
CA ASP A 22 0.60 -10.54 -1.52
C ASP A 22 -0.40 -11.62 -1.89
N VAL A 23 0.09 -12.66 -2.54
CA VAL A 23 -0.78 -13.72 -3.07
C VAL A 23 -1.50 -14.48 -1.97
N THR A 24 -1.07 -14.34 -0.72
CA THR A 24 -1.75 -14.99 0.40
C THR A 24 -2.83 -14.12 1.02
N SER A 25 -2.94 -12.88 0.58
CA SER A 25 -3.90 -11.93 1.16
C SER A 25 -5.19 -11.92 0.36
N ILE A 26 -6.30 -11.79 1.08
CA ILE A 26 -7.59 -11.60 0.41
C ILE A 26 -7.64 -10.27 -0.34
N TYR A 27 -6.71 -9.35 -0.03
CA TYR A 27 -6.65 -8.06 -0.69
C TYR A 27 -5.67 -8.02 -1.85
N ASN A 28 -5.07 -9.16 -2.21
CA ASN A 28 -4.11 -9.19 -3.30
C ASN A 28 -4.75 -8.60 -4.58
N GLY A 29 -4.04 -7.66 -5.19
CA GLY A 29 -4.53 -6.99 -6.39
C GLY A 29 -5.39 -5.77 -6.14
N TYR A 30 -5.79 -5.53 -4.90
CA TYR A 30 -6.58 -4.35 -4.58
C TYR A 30 -5.71 -3.10 -4.66
N THR A 31 -6.29 -2.02 -5.12
CA THR A 31 -5.64 -0.71 -5.14
C THR A 31 -6.29 0.17 -4.08
N GLY A 32 -5.48 0.86 -3.31
CA GLY A 32 -5.96 1.72 -2.26
C GLY A 32 -5.06 2.92 -2.05
N PHE A 33 -5.41 3.72 -1.05
CA PHE A 33 -4.70 4.96 -0.76
C PHE A 33 -4.11 4.89 0.64
N VAL A 34 -2.83 5.20 0.75
CA VAL A 34 -2.15 5.20 2.04
C VAL A 34 -2.63 6.39 2.85
N GLN A 35 -3.13 6.11 4.06
CA GLN A 35 -3.60 7.15 4.96
C GLN A 35 -2.50 7.57 5.92
N ARG A 36 -1.69 6.60 6.33
CA ARG A 36 -0.66 6.87 7.33
C ARG A 36 0.34 5.72 7.31
N ILE A 37 1.57 6.02 7.70
CA ILE A 37 2.64 5.03 7.78
C ILE A 37 3.18 5.05 9.19
N SER A 38 3.40 3.85 9.74
CA SER A 38 3.99 3.69 11.06
C SER A 38 4.98 2.53 10.98
N GLY A 39 6.26 2.85 11.11
CA GLY A 39 7.31 1.84 10.98
C GLY A 39 7.27 1.21 9.60
N ASP A 40 7.13 -0.11 9.55
CA ASP A 40 7.10 -0.84 8.28
C ASP A 40 5.68 -1.16 7.83
N ARG A 41 4.68 -0.46 8.37
CA ARG A 41 3.28 -0.72 8.06
C ARG A 41 2.58 0.54 7.62
N ALA A 42 1.56 0.37 6.80
CA ALA A 42 0.76 1.46 6.30
C ALA A 42 -0.71 1.14 6.51
N ALA A 43 -1.47 2.16 6.88
CA ALA A 43 -2.91 2.06 6.91
C ALA A 43 -3.40 2.47 5.52
N VAL A 44 -4.03 1.54 4.83
CA VAL A 44 -4.45 1.72 3.44
C VAL A 44 -5.96 1.70 3.37
N LEU A 45 -6.51 2.71 2.73
CA LEU A 45 -7.96 2.80 2.53
C LEU A 45 -8.32 2.22 1.18
N PHE A 46 -9.16 1.20 1.20
CA PHE A 46 -9.75 0.63 -0.01
C PHE A 46 -11.16 1.15 -0.15
N GLU A 47 -11.49 1.65 -1.31
CA GLU A 47 -12.81 2.16 -1.60
C GLU A 47 -13.42 1.38 -2.74
N GLY A 48 -14.66 0.98 -2.55
CA GLY A 48 -15.37 0.28 -3.61
C GLY A 48 -16.82 0.70 -3.57
N GLY A 49 -17.33 1.20 -4.66
CA GLY A 49 -18.73 1.50 -4.80
C GLY A 49 -19.34 2.18 -3.59
N ASN A 50 -20.05 1.40 -2.78
CA ASN A 50 -20.72 1.92 -1.59
C ASN A 50 -20.14 1.36 -0.31
N TRP A 51 -18.85 1.01 -0.31
CA TRP A 51 -18.16 0.58 0.90
C TRP A 51 -16.74 1.12 0.88
N ASP A 52 -16.13 1.24 2.06
CA ASP A 52 -14.72 1.50 2.20
C ASP A 52 -14.20 0.76 3.41
N LYS A 53 -12.91 0.48 3.41
CA LYS A 53 -12.29 -0.31 4.46
C LYS A 53 -10.86 0.13 4.66
N LEU A 54 -10.48 0.34 5.90
CA LEU A 54 -9.13 0.72 6.28
C LEU A 54 -8.41 -0.52 6.80
N VAL A 55 -7.30 -0.87 6.19
CA VAL A 55 -6.55 -2.08 6.52
C VAL A 55 -5.10 -1.72 6.74
N THR A 56 -4.49 -2.29 7.78
CA THR A 56 -3.07 -2.11 8.03
C THR A 56 -2.31 -3.23 7.32
N LEU A 57 -1.36 -2.85 6.48
CA LEU A 57 -0.59 -3.79 5.67
C LEU A 57 0.89 -3.46 5.78
N ARG A 58 1.72 -4.47 5.54
CA ARG A 58 3.16 -4.24 5.56
C ARG A 58 3.59 -3.57 4.27
N LEU A 59 4.51 -2.62 4.41
CA LEU A 59 5.00 -1.88 3.23
C LEU A 59 5.59 -2.79 2.18
N LYS A 60 6.23 -3.88 2.60
CA LYS A 60 6.84 -4.80 1.64
C LYS A 60 5.82 -5.51 0.76
N ASP A 61 4.56 -5.52 1.16
CA ASP A 61 3.49 -6.16 0.40
C ASP A 61 2.75 -5.17 -0.49
N LEU A 62 3.24 -3.94 -0.57
CA LEU A 62 2.60 -2.88 -1.34
C LEU A 62 3.53 -2.42 -2.45
N GLN A 63 2.93 -2.06 -3.56
CA GLN A 63 3.65 -1.48 -4.67
C GLN A 63 3.02 -0.15 -5.02
N ALA A 64 3.84 0.87 -5.21
CA ALA A 64 3.35 2.17 -5.64
C ALA A 64 2.70 2.02 -7.02
N ALA A 65 1.53 2.55 -7.15
CA ALA A 65 0.79 2.46 -8.40
C ALA A 65 1.14 3.61 -9.35
#